data_e7521aac29b6e4365576037e84aecf32
#
_entry.id   e7521aac29b6e4365576037e84aecf32
#
_cell.length_a   1.000
_cell.length_b   1.000
_cell.length_c   1.000
_cell.angle_alpha   90.00
_cell.angle_beta   90.00
_cell.angle_gamma   90.00
#
_symmetry.space_group_name_H-M   'P 1'
#
loop_
_entity.id
_entity.type
_entity.pdbx_description
1 polymer ?
#
loop_
_entity_poly.entity_id
_entity_poly.type
_entity_poly.pdbx_seq_one_letter_code
_entity_poly.pdbx_strand_id
1 'polypeptide(L)'
;MTQSTLSQQIRQLEQELDTMLFDRDSHNVTLTESGERLLPLAKRTLQDADICGCAIKDLNKMLSGSLNIGITYTFAPILTETVIAFMKEHPAVKLNICYKTMEELMEKLTKRELDFVLSFRPSSLHPEIESHILFDNHLAVLMNRNHPLAEKEKLTLEELLPHRIAMPSKGLQSRNTFDNLFPHAHESQHIVAEINDVNVLLDIVSRTGLVTILSEAVVSPNERLKAIALDYSDNIMQGCVHTLRNSYRKRAAEEFIKMLRDSEAVRERANQWLG
;
A
#
# COMPACT_ATOMS: atom_id res chain seq x y z
N MET A 1 10.55 31.65 -5.87
CA MET A 1 11.98 31.57 -6.21
C MET A 1 12.10 31.69 -7.72
N THR A 2 12.98 32.57 -8.25
CA THR A 2 13.18 32.72 -9.68
C THR A 2 14.15 31.65 -10.21
N GLN A 3 14.09 31.32 -11.51
CA GLN A 3 14.99 30.34 -12.13
C GLN A 3 16.47 30.74 -11.99
N SER A 4 16.78 32.03 -12.05
CA SER A 4 18.13 32.56 -11.86
C SER A 4 18.66 32.31 -10.43
N THR A 5 17.83 32.53 -9.41
CA THR A 5 18.17 32.27 -8.00
C THR A 5 18.47 30.78 -7.76
N LEU A 6 17.62 29.89 -8.31
CA LEU A 6 17.83 28.45 -8.19
C LEU A 6 19.15 28.01 -8.84
N SER A 7 19.41 28.51 -10.07
CA SER A 7 20.64 28.18 -10.78
C SER A 7 21.89 28.66 -10.04
N GLN A 8 21.82 29.80 -9.37
CA GLN A 8 22.94 30.33 -8.57
C GLN A 8 23.19 29.48 -7.31
N GLN A 9 22.12 29.08 -6.60
CA GLN A 9 22.25 28.21 -5.44
C GLN A 9 22.82 26.83 -5.78
N ILE A 10 22.40 26.24 -6.91
CA ILE A 10 22.97 24.98 -7.38
C ILE A 10 24.46 25.13 -7.70
N ARG A 11 24.86 26.19 -8.42
CA ARG A 11 26.28 26.44 -8.71
C ARG A 11 27.10 26.63 -7.45
N GLN A 12 26.59 27.33 -6.45
CA GLN A 12 27.25 27.49 -5.16
C GLN A 12 27.45 26.14 -4.46
N LEU A 13 26.44 25.26 -4.45
CA LEU A 13 26.54 23.91 -3.91
C LEU A 13 27.58 23.07 -4.69
N GLU A 14 27.58 23.13 -6.01
CA GLU A 14 28.58 22.47 -6.85
C GLU A 14 30.01 22.94 -6.55
N GLN A 15 30.19 24.25 -6.31
CA GLN A 15 31.47 24.84 -5.89
C GLN A 15 31.91 24.39 -4.50
N GLU A 16 30.98 24.35 -3.52
CA GLU A 16 31.26 23.90 -2.14
C GLU A 16 31.65 22.41 -2.11
N LEU A 17 31.07 21.60 -3.00
CA LEU A 17 31.36 20.14 -3.10
C LEU A 17 32.51 19.82 -4.07
N ASP A 18 33.08 20.84 -4.73
CA ASP A 18 34.09 20.70 -5.79
C ASP A 18 33.71 19.63 -6.83
N THR A 19 32.44 19.56 -7.19
CA THR A 19 31.92 18.59 -8.18
C THR A 19 30.67 19.11 -8.88
N MET A 20 30.48 18.72 -10.14
CA MET A 20 29.25 19.00 -10.88
C MET A 20 28.16 17.99 -10.50
N LEU A 21 26.98 18.47 -10.19
CA LEU A 21 25.81 17.64 -9.85
C LEU A 21 24.85 17.48 -11.05
N PHE A 22 24.94 18.39 -12.01
CA PHE A 22 24.09 18.38 -13.18
C PHE A 22 24.92 18.48 -14.46
N ASP A 23 24.64 17.60 -15.41
CA ASP A 23 25.02 17.78 -16.81
C ASP A 23 24.01 18.68 -17.50
N ARG A 24 24.50 19.78 -18.08
CA ARG A 24 23.68 20.79 -18.74
C ARG A 24 24.00 20.79 -20.21
N ASP A 25 23.13 20.19 -20.99
CA ASP A 25 23.15 20.34 -22.45
C ASP A 25 22.14 21.41 -22.87
N SER A 26 22.25 21.91 -24.11
CA SER A 26 21.42 23.00 -24.64
C SER A 26 19.90 22.76 -24.55
N HIS A 27 19.47 21.52 -24.43
CA HIS A 27 18.06 21.11 -24.37
C HIS A 27 17.65 20.26 -23.16
N ASN A 28 18.60 19.72 -22.40
CA ASN A 28 18.32 18.83 -21.27
C ASN A 28 19.23 19.12 -20.08
N VAL A 29 18.67 18.93 -18.89
CA VAL A 29 19.42 18.94 -17.62
C VAL A 29 19.24 17.56 -16.99
N THR A 30 20.33 16.82 -16.85
CA THR A 30 20.37 15.50 -16.23
C THR A 30 21.28 15.49 -15.02
N LEU A 31 21.13 14.53 -14.11
CA LEU A 31 22.04 14.37 -13.00
C LEU A 31 23.35 13.71 -13.47
N THR A 32 24.46 14.16 -12.92
CA THR A 32 25.74 13.43 -12.98
C THR A 32 25.69 12.24 -12.02
N GLU A 33 26.68 11.34 -12.08
CA GLU A 33 26.86 10.27 -11.08
C GLU A 33 26.92 10.82 -9.65
N SER A 34 27.62 11.94 -9.45
CA SER A 34 27.66 12.64 -8.15
C SER A 34 26.30 13.17 -7.74
N GLY A 35 25.53 13.72 -8.69
CA GLY A 35 24.17 14.19 -8.48
C GLY A 35 23.20 13.07 -8.10
N GLU A 36 23.30 11.91 -8.77
CA GLU A 36 22.49 10.73 -8.45
C GLU A 36 22.78 10.18 -7.05
N ARG A 37 24.04 10.21 -6.63
CA ARG A 37 24.45 9.80 -5.27
C ARG A 37 24.03 10.81 -4.19
N LEU A 38 24.13 12.10 -4.48
CA LEU A 38 23.78 13.15 -3.53
C LEU A 38 22.26 13.29 -3.33
N LEU A 39 21.46 13.14 -4.39
CA LEU A 39 20.01 13.39 -4.36
C LEU A 39 19.27 12.64 -3.25
N PRO A 40 19.48 11.32 -3.05
CA PRO A 40 18.81 10.60 -1.96
C PRO A 40 19.26 11.08 -0.57
N LEU A 41 20.52 11.45 -0.40
CA LEU A 41 21.04 11.97 0.86
C LEU A 41 20.51 13.37 1.16
N ALA A 42 20.44 14.24 0.17
CA ALA A 42 19.86 15.58 0.30
C ALA A 42 18.36 15.50 0.65
N LYS A 43 17.60 14.64 -0.03
CA LYS A 43 16.19 14.38 0.30
C LYS A 43 16.04 13.92 1.74
N ARG A 44 16.85 12.99 2.19
CA ARG A 44 16.84 12.48 3.58
C ARG A 44 17.13 13.59 4.58
N THR A 45 18.13 14.43 4.33
CA THR A 45 18.49 15.57 5.20
C THR A 45 17.33 16.55 5.33
N LEU A 46 16.66 16.89 4.24
CA LEU A 46 15.48 17.75 4.26
C LEU A 46 14.32 17.13 5.05
N GLN A 47 14.09 15.83 4.88
CA GLN A 47 13.07 15.12 5.66
C GLN A 47 13.39 15.10 7.15
N ASP A 48 14.66 14.88 7.54
CA ASP A 48 15.08 14.91 8.93
C ASP A 48 14.91 16.33 9.53
N ALA A 49 15.16 17.39 8.74
CA ALA A 49 14.89 18.78 9.16
C ALA A 49 13.39 19.05 9.34
N ASP A 50 12.54 18.57 8.43
CA ASP A 50 11.08 18.65 8.57
C ASP A 50 10.57 17.89 9.81
N ILE A 51 11.16 16.72 10.12
CA ILE A 51 10.88 15.95 11.34
C ILE A 51 11.20 16.77 12.58
N CYS A 52 12.35 17.47 12.62
CA CYS A 52 12.68 18.35 13.74
C CYS A 52 11.62 19.45 13.93
N GLY A 53 11.18 20.05 12.82
CA GLY A 53 10.10 21.04 12.84
C GLY A 53 8.77 20.49 13.36
N CYS A 54 8.41 19.26 12.94
CA CYS A 54 7.22 18.56 13.42
C CYS A 54 7.33 18.23 14.91
N ALA A 55 8.48 17.72 15.38
CA ALA A 55 8.68 17.37 16.78
C ALA A 55 8.46 18.55 17.73
N ILE A 56 8.90 19.75 17.34
CA ILE A 56 8.65 20.96 18.13
C ILE A 56 7.17 21.39 18.10
N LYS A 57 6.51 21.28 16.92
CA LYS A 57 5.08 21.58 16.78
C LYS A 57 4.20 20.61 17.57
N ASP A 58 4.58 19.34 17.61
CA ASP A 58 3.88 18.29 18.36
C ASP A 58 3.88 18.56 19.88
N LEU A 59 4.89 19.25 20.42
CA LEU A 59 4.89 19.72 21.81
C LEU A 59 3.74 20.71 22.10
N ASN A 60 3.33 21.49 21.10
CA ASN A 60 2.25 22.48 21.21
C ASN A 60 0.84 21.87 21.03
N LYS A 61 0.71 20.56 20.96
CA LYS A 61 -0.56 19.80 20.81
C LYS A 61 -1.39 20.10 19.56
N MET A 62 -0.90 20.89 18.62
CA MET A 62 -1.57 21.13 17.35
C MET A 62 -1.04 20.17 16.27
N LEU A 63 -1.88 19.25 15.83
CA LEU A 63 -1.55 18.40 14.68
C LEU A 63 -1.61 19.24 13.40
N SER A 64 -0.48 19.40 12.72
CA SER A 64 -0.36 20.16 11.47
C SER A 64 0.74 19.60 10.58
N GLY A 65 0.80 20.06 9.32
CA GLY A 65 1.80 19.62 8.35
C GLY A 65 1.27 18.55 7.41
N SER A 66 2.13 17.63 6.99
CA SER A 66 1.74 16.57 6.04
C SER A 66 1.95 15.17 6.63
N LEU A 67 1.01 14.28 6.31
CA LEU A 67 1.06 12.85 6.61
C LEU A 67 1.07 12.07 5.29
N ASN A 68 2.15 11.32 5.04
CA ASN A 68 2.38 10.55 3.83
C ASN A 68 2.09 9.07 4.09
N ILE A 69 1.05 8.54 3.50
CA ILE A 69 0.54 7.19 3.74
C ILE A 69 0.71 6.35 2.48
N GLY A 70 1.42 5.24 2.60
CA GLY A 70 1.47 4.21 1.55
C GLY A 70 0.39 3.16 1.78
N ILE A 71 -0.23 2.69 0.70
CA ILE A 71 -1.31 1.70 0.82
C ILE A 71 -1.34 0.78 -0.40
N THR A 72 -1.56 -0.51 -0.18
CA THR A 72 -1.94 -1.43 -1.24
C THR A 72 -3.45 -1.37 -1.50
N TYR A 73 -3.88 -1.67 -2.71
CA TYR A 73 -5.29 -1.52 -3.14
C TYR A 73 -6.30 -2.20 -2.23
N THR A 74 -5.94 -3.33 -1.64
CA THR A 74 -6.82 -4.12 -0.78
C THR A 74 -7.28 -3.37 0.48
N PHE A 75 -6.53 -2.36 0.90
CA PHE A 75 -6.80 -1.58 2.11
C PHE A 75 -7.66 -0.33 1.85
N ALA A 76 -8.03 -0.04 0.60
CA ALA A 76 -8.82 1.14 0.27
C ALA A 76 -10.15 1.25 1.05
N PRO A 77 -10.96 0.19 1.17
CA PRO A 77 -12.21 0.26 1.95
C PRO A 77 -11.98 0.56 3.43
N ILE A 78 -10.92 0.01 4.01
CA ILE A 78 -10.57 0.19 5.42
C ILE A 78 -10.09 1.62 5.70
N LEU A 79 -9.33 2.18 4.76
CA LEU A 79 -8.75 3.51 4.89
C LEU A 79 -9.79 4.62 4.78
N THR A 80 -10.80 4.46 3.92
CA THR A 80 -11.72 5.54 3.54
C THR A 80 -12.43 6.17 4.72
N GLU A 81 -12.98 5.37 5.62
CA GLU A 81 -13.68 5.86 6.82
C GLU A 81 -12.75 6.63 7.74
N THR A 82 -11.56 6.07 7.98
CA THR A 82 -10.55 6.73 8.83
C THR A 82 -10.08 8.06 8.23
N VAL A 83 -9.89 8.12 6.91
CA VAL A 83 -9.50 9.37 6.21
C VAL A 83 -10.57 10.44 6.40
N ILE A 84 -11.84 10.09 6.20
CA ILE A 84 -12.97 11.04 6.37
C ILE A 84 -13.02 11.57 7.81
N ALA A 85 -12.94 10.69 8.80
CA ALA A 85 -12.95 11.06 10.21
C ALA A 85 -11.75 11.93 10.58
N PHE A 86 -10.55 11.51 10.16
CA PHE A 86 -9.31 12.22 10.45
C PHE A 86 -9.27 13.63 9.85
N MET A 87 -9.70 13.81 8.59
CA MET A 87 -9.77 15.14 7.97
C MET A 87 -10.74 16.08 8.70
N LYS A 88 -11.83 15.54 9.27
CA LYS A 88 -12.78 16.32 10.05
C LYS A 88 -12.21 16.77 11.39
N GLU A 89 -11.48 15.88 12.07
CA GLU A 89 -10.91 16.17 13.40
C GLU A 89 -9.60 16.97 13.34
N HIS A 90 -8.82 16.77 12.25
CA HIS A 90 -7.50 17.35 12.09
C HIS A 90 -7.34 18.11 10.75
N PRO A 91 -8.14 19.17 10.50
CA PRO A 91 -8.18 19.87 9.20
C PRO A 91 -6.86 20.58 8.84
N ALA A 92 -5.96 20.79 9.79
CA ALA A 92 -4.63 21.38 9.54
C ALA A 92 -3.57 20.36 9.07
N VAL A 93 -3.92 19.07 8.98
CA VAL A 93 -3.02 18.02 8.49
C VAL A 93 -3.37 17.70 7.04
N LYS A 94 -2.42 17.88 6.13
CA LYS A 94 -2.55 17.45 4.74
C LYS A 94 -2.27 15.96 4.61
N LEU A 95 -3.21 15.17 4.12
CA LEU A 95 -3.00 13.77 3.80
C LEU A 95 -2.49 13.60 2.36
N ASN A 96 -1.39 12.87 2.19
CA ASN A 96 -0.89 12.41 0.91
C ASN A 96 -0.95 10.88 0.89
N ILE A 97 -1.83 10.31 0.08
CA ILE A 97 -2.07 8.87 0.01
C ILE A 97 -1.52 8.35 -1.31
N CYS A 98 -0.66 7.33 -1.24
CA CYS A 98 0.03 6.75 -2.38
C CYS A 98 -0.33 5.28 -2.52
N TYR A 99 -0.97 4.92 -3.65
CA TYR A 99 -1.25 3.52 -4.01
C TYR A 99 -0.12 2.95 -4.85
N LYS A 100 0.48 1.86 -4.39
CA LYS A 100 1.59 1.18 -5.05
C LYS A 100 1.61 -0.31 -4.71
N THR A 101 2.51 -1.07 -5.36
CA THR A 101 2.84 -2.43 -4.95
C THR A 101 3.50 -2.41 -3.57
N MET A 102 3.46 -3.54 -2.87
CA MET A 102 4.09 -3.65 -1.55
C MET A 102 5.59 -3.38 -1.61
N GLU A 103 6.28 -3.87 -2.63
CA GLU A 103 7.72 -3.68 -2.81
C GLU A 103 8.08 -2.19 -2.96
N GLU A 104 7.38 -1.47 -3.85
CA GLU A 104 7.57 -0.03 -4.03
C GLU A 104 7.27 0.76 -2.74
N LEU A 105 6.25 0.35 -1.98
CA LEU A 105 5.88 1.00 -0.72
C LEU A 105 6.92 0.76 0.37
N MET A 106 7.48 -0.45 0.48
CA MET A 106 8.56 -0.74 1.44
C MET A 106 9.83 0.03 1.10
N GLU A 107 10.18 0.14 -0.19
CA GLU A 107 11.28 0.98 -0.63
C GLU A 107 11.07 2.47 -0.28
N LYS A 108 9.88 3.00 -0.51
CA LYS A 108 9.53 4.38 -0.14
C LYS A 108 9.54 4.60 1.37
N LEU A 109 9.12 3.61 2.15
CA LEU A 109 9.17 3.66 3.61
C LEU A 109 10.61 3.71 4.11
N THR A 110 11.50 2.86 3.60
CA THR A 110 12.93 2.87 3.96
C THR A 110 13.64 4.16 3.54
N LYS A 111 13.21 4.77 2.43
CA LYS A 111 13.66 6.11 1.99
C LYS A 111 13.02 7.24 2.77
N ARG A 112 12.16 6.96 3.75
CA ARG A 112 11.40 7.95 4.55
C ARG A 112 10.48 8.86 3.75
N GLU A 113 10.11 8.45 2.52
CA GLU A 113 9.13 9.17 1.70
C GLU A 113 7.70 8.98 2.23
N LEU A 114 7.47 7.94 3.02
CA LEU A 114 6.21 7.61 3.68
C LEU A 114 6.39 7.57 5.19
N ASP A 115 5.36 8.00 5.92
CA ASP A 115 5.33 7.95 7.39
C ASP A 115 4.97 6.54 7.88
N PHE A 116 4.06 5.87 7.17
CA PHE A 116 3.71 4.47 7.37
C PHE A 116 3.08 3.85 6.12
N VAL A 117 2.98 2.52 6.11
CA VAL A 117 2.38 1.76 5.02
C VAL A 117 1.31 0.82 5.56
N LEU A 118 0.18 0.71 4.85
CA LEU A 118 -0.86 -0.27 5.07
C LEU A 118 -0.79 -1.33 3.97
N SER A 119 -0.41 -2.53 4.36
CA SER A 119 -0.37 -3.69 3.47
C SER A 119 -0.48 -4.99 4.25
N PHE A 120 -0.62 -6.11 3.57
CA PHE A 120 -0.46 -7.39 4.21
C PHE A 120 1.02 -7.63 4.58
N ARG A 121 1.25 -8.47 5.59
CA ARG A 121 2.59 -8.82 6.03
C ARG A 121 3.35 -9.54 4.91
N PRO A 122 4.55 -9.07 4.53
CA PRO A 122 5.37 -9.78 3.56
C PRO A 122 6.00 -11.03 4.17
N SER A 123 6.36 -11.99 3.33
CA SER A 123 7.08 -13.21 3.73
C SER A 123 8.47 -12.91 4.34
N SER A 124 9.12 -11.84 3.89
CA SER A 124 10.37 -11.33 4.49
C SER A 124 10.25 -9.83 4.73
N LEU A 125 10.67 -9.38 5.91
CA LEU A 125 10.67 -7.97 6.29
C LEU A 125 12.08 -7.40 6.19
N HIS A 126 12.18 -6.16 5.70
CA HIS A 126 13.42 -5.40 5.80
C HIS A 126 13.77 -5.17 7.29
N PRO A 127 15.05 -5.31 7.71
CA PRO A 127 15.45 -5.17 9.12
C PRO A 127 15.04 -3.84 9.78
N GLU A 128 14.98 -2.77 9.00
CA GLU A 128 14.58 -1.44 9.48
C GLU A 128 13.06 -1.25 9.59
N ILE A 129 12.25 -2.21 9.13
CA ILE A 129 10.79 -2.12 9.16
C ILE A 129 10.24 -2.95 10.32
N GLU A 130 9.30 -2.39 11.05
CA GLU A 130 8.45 -3.09 12.00
C GLU A 130 7.01 -3.16 11.49
N SER A 131 6.33 -4.26 11.79
CA SER A 131 4.97 -4.52 11.35
C SER A 131 4.08 -4.77 12.55
N HIS A 132 2.98 -4.04 12.64
CA HIS A 132 1.95 -4.21 13.67
C HIS A 132 0.69 -4.75 13.02
N ILE A 133 0.27 -5.94 13.46
CA ILE A 133 -0.94 -6.60 12.93
C ILE A 133 -2.17 -5.81 13.33
N LEU A 134 -3.08 -5.60 12.38
CA LEU A 134 -4.39 -4.98 12.57
C LEU A 134 -5.49 -6.04 12.60
N PHE A 135 -5.46 -6.98 11.65
CA PHE A 135 -6.45 -8.05 11.50
C PHE A 135 -5.86 -9.19 10.66
N ASP A 136 -6.47 -10.36 10.78
CA ASP A 136 -6.24 -11.47 9.87
C ASP A 136 -7.27 -11.45 8.74
N ASN A 137 -6.90 -11.99 7.59
CA ASN A 137 -7.71 -12.03 6.38
C ASN A 137 -7.34 -13.26 5.56
N HIS A 138 -8.19 -13.61 4.57
CA HIS A 138 -7.97 -14.79 3.73
C HIS A 138 -7.98 -14.43 2.24
N LEU A 139 -7.29 -15.23 1.44
CA LEU A 139 -7.56 -15.29 0.02
C LEU A 139 -8.94 -15.90 -0.21
N ALA A 140 -9.68 -15.26 -1.09
CA ALA A 140 -11.00 -15.71 -1.48
C ALA A 140 -11.14 -15.73 -3.00
N VAL A 141 -12.03 -16.56 -3.48
CA VAL A 141 -12.50 -16.51 -4.85
C VAL A 141 -13.66 -15.53 -4.92
N LEU A 142 -13.48 -14.48 -5.72
CA LEU A 142 -14.49 -13.45 -5.94
C LEU A 142 -15.20 -13.70 -7.27
N MET A 143 -16.49 -13.56 -7.26
CA MET A 143 -17.35 -13.81 -8.40
C MET A 143 -18.63 -13.00 -8.34
N ASN A 144 -19.34 -12.91 -9.46
CA ASN A 144 -20.69 -12.37 -9.45
C ASN A 144 -21.59 -13.23 -8.54
N ARG A 145 -22.52 -12.61 -7.81
CA ARG A 145 -23.44 -13.29 -6.87
C ARG A 145 -24.30 -14.38 -7.54
N ASN A 146 -24.51 -14.28 -8.84
CA ASN A 146 -25.28 -15.27 -9.62
C ASN A 146 -24.40 -16.40 -10.19
N HIS A 147 -23.12 -16.44 -9.87
CA HIS A 147 -22.21 -17.50 -10.34
C HIS A 147 -22.54 -18.83 -9.63
N PRO A 148 -22.49 -19.99 -10.33
CA PRO A 148 -22.81 -21.28 -9.71
C PRO A 148 -22.02 -21.60 -8.43
N LEU A 149 -20.77 -21.16 -8.34
CA LEU A 149 -19.95 -21.34 -7.14
C LEU A 149 -20.36 -20.43 -5.97
N ALA A 150 -21.20 -19.42 -6.19
CA ALA A 150 -21.56 -18.46 -5.15
C ALA A 150 -22.42 -19.04 -4.02
N GLU A 151 -23.01 -20.24 -4.22
CA GLU A 151 -23.81 -20.91 -3.19
C GLU A 151 -22.96 -21.71 -2.18
N LYS A 152 -21.66 -21.89 -2.48
CA LYS A 152 -20.75 -22.63 -1.61
C LYS A 152 -20.29 -21.80 -0.43
N GLU A 153 -19.94 -22.46 0.66
CA GLU A 153 -19.38 -21.85 1.86
C GLU A 153 -17.85 -21.72 1.74
N LYS A 154 -17.20 -22.73 1.12
CA LYS A 154 -15.77 -22.76 0.83
C LYS A 154 -15.52 -23.35 -0.55
N LEU A 155 -14.36 -23.09 -1.13
CA LEU A 155 -13.94 -23.61 -2.43
C LEU A 155 -12.55 -24.20 -2.34
N THR A 156 -12.40 -25.43 -2.88
CA THR A 156 -11.08 -26.02 -3.10
C THR A 156 -10.47 -25.54 -4.42
N LEU A 157 -9.16 -25.76 -4.59
CA LEU A 157 -8.49 -25.41 -5.83
C LEU A 157 -9.03 -26.23 -7.03
N GLU A 158 -9.34 -27.51 -6.82
CA GLU A 158 -9.87 -28.41 -7.84
C GLU A 158 -11.23 -27.95 -8.36
N GLU A 159 -12.04 -27.36 -7.49
CA GLU A 159 -13.35 -26.80 -7.85
C GLU A 159 -13.23 -25.48 -8.62
N LEU A 160 -12.17 -24.72 -8.33
CA LEU A 160 -11.90 -23.44 -8.99
C LEU A 160 -11.31 -23.58 -10.38
N LEU A 161 -10.32 -24.46 -10.55
CA LEU A 161 -9.52 -24.57 -11.78
C LEU A 161 -10.30 -24.84 -13.07
N PRO A 162 -11.46 -25.53 -13.08
CA PRO A 162 -12.29 -25.70 -14.29
C PRO A 162 -12.94 -24.38 -14.78
N HIS A 163 -13.00 -23.35 -13.94
CA HIS A 163 -13.65 -22.09 -14.29
C HIS A 163 -12.68 -21.11 -14.95
N ARG A 164 -13.24 -20.18 -15.75
CA ARG A 164 -12.45 -19.13 -16.40
C ARG A 164 -12.05 -18.08 -15.38
N ILE A 165 -10.75 -17.83 -15.25
CA ILE A 165 -10.16 -16.99 -14.21
C ILE A 165 -9.58 -15.72 -14.82
N ALA A 166 -9.92 -14.56 -14.27
CA ALA A 166 -9.19 -13.33 -14.46
C ALA A 166 -8.28 -13.13 -13.24
N MET A 167 -6.96 -13.24 -13.42
CA MET A 167 -6.00 -13.16 -12.33
C MET A 167 -5.53 -11.74 -12.08
N PRO A 168 -5.26 -11.36 -10.82
CA PRO A 168 -4.42 -10.19 -10.56
C PRO A 168 -3.01 -10.42 -11.12
N SER A 169 -2.39 -9.37 -11.66
CA SER A 169 -1.04 -9.45 -12.22
C SER A 169 0.01 -9.75 -11.14
N LYS A 170 1.14 -10.33 -11.56
CA LYS A 170 2.30 -10.55 -10.70
C LYS A 170 2.75 -9.24 -10.03
N GLY A 171 3.18 -9.33 -8.78
CA GLY A 171 3.51 -8.16 -7.93
C GLY A 171 2.34 -7.66 -7.08
N LEU A 172 1.09 -7.98 -7.41
CA LEU A 172 -0.03 -7.80 -6.50
C LEU A 172 -0.01 -8.88 -5.41
N GLN A 173 -0.24 -8.46 -4.17
CA GLN A 173 -0.02 -9.31 -3.00
C GLN A 173 -0.89 -10.58 -2.99
N SER A 174 -2.17 -10.47 -3.38
CA SER A 174 -3.05 -11.64 -3.50
C SER A 174 -2.53 -12.64 -4.53
N ARG A 175 -1.96 -12.16 -5.67
CA ARG A 175 -1.33 -13.03 -6.67
C ARG A 175 -0.09 -13.69 -6.10
N ASN A 176 0.79 -12.96 -5.45
CA ASN A 176 2.01 -13.51 -4.86
C ASN A 176 1.69 -14.56 -3.79
N THR A 177 0.67 -14.30 -2.96
CA THR A 177 0.21 -15.28 -1.96
C THR A 177 -0.37 -16.52 -2.63
N PHE A 178 -1.20 -16.36 -3.65
CA PHE A 178 -1.76 -17.49 -4.40
C PHE A 178 -0.68 -18.36 -5.06
N ASP A 179 0.29 -17.73 -5.75
CA ASP A 179 1.39 -18.43 -6.40
C ASP A 179 2.29 -19.18 -5.40
N ASN A 180 2.46 -18.63 -4.18
CA ASN A 180 3.19 -19.31 -3.10
C ASN A 180 2.45 -20.52 -2.54
N LEU A 181 1.13 -20.42 -2.36
CA LEU A 181 0.30 -21.52 -1.87
C LEU A 181 0.10 -22.62 -2.94
N PHE A 182 0.03 -22.23 -4.21
CA PHE A 182 -0.30 -23.11 -5.34
C PHE A 182 0.68 -22.88 -6.50
N PRO A 183 1.96 -23.31 -6.39
CA PRO A 183 3.03 -22.98 -7.35
C PRO A 183 2.76 -23.36 -8.81
N HIS A 184 1.91 -24.37 -9.05
CA HIS A 184 1.58 -24.85 -10.41
C HIS A 184 0.21 -24.39 -10.92
N ALA A 185 -0.59 -23.74 -10.11
CA ALA A 185 -1.94 -23.32 -10.51
C ALA A 185 -1.95 -22.18 -11.53
N HIS A 186 -0.85 -21.39 -11.59
CA HIS A 186 -0.69 -20.29 -12.55
C HIS A 186 -0.48 -20.78 -14.01
N GLU A 187 -0.17 -22.05 -14.21
CA GLU A 187 -0.02 -22.67 -15.54
C GLU A 187 -1.37 -23.08 -16.13
N SER A 188 -2.47 -22.87 -15.42
CA SER A 188 -3.80 -23.25 -15.86
C SER A 188 -4.20 -22.53 -17.15
N GLN A 189 -4.59 -23.31 -18.17
CA GLN A 189 -5.14 -22.79 -19.42
C GLN A 189 -6.47 -22.04 -19.25
N HIS A 190 -7.07 -22.08 -18.06
CA HIS A 190 -8.30 -21.36 -17.73
C HIS A 190 -8.06 -19.92 -17.27
N ILE A 191 -6.81 -19.50 -17.07
CA ILE A 191 -6.47 -18.10 -16.86
C ILE A 191 -6.59 -17.36 -18.17
N VAL A 192 -7.63 -16.53 -18.30
CA VAL A 192 -8.00 -15.84 -19.54
C VAL A 192 -7.59 -14.38 -19.58
N ALA A 193 -7.22 -13.80 -18.45
CA ALA A 193 -6.75 -12.42 -18.33
C ALA A 193 -5.85 -12.26 -17.11
N GLU A 194 -4.86 -11.35 -17.20
CA GLU A 194 -4.08 -10.85 -16.07
C GLU A 194 -4.20 -9.32 -16.01
N ILE A 195 -4.62 -8.79 -14.87
CA ILE A 195 -4.98 -7.38 -14.71
C ILE A 195 -4.30 -6.81 -13.48
N ASN A 196 -3.59 -5.67 -13.63
CA ASN A 196 -2.86 -5.02 -12.55
C ASN A 196 -3.69 -3.95 -11.80
N ASP A 197 -4.87 -3.60 -12.30
CA ASP A 197 -5.81 -2.71 -11.61
C ASP A 197 -6.93 -3.51 -10.99
N VAL A 198 -7.01 -3.49 -9.65
CA VAL A 198 -8.01 -4.26 -8.89
C VAL A 198 -9.43 -3.79 -9.16
N ASN A 199 -9.65 -2.47 -9.39
CA ASN A 199 -11.00 -1.96 -9.64
C ASN A 199 -11.50 -2.43 -11.02
N VAL A 200 -10.63 -2.38 -12.04
CA VAL A 200 -10.95 -2.91 -13.39
C VAL A 200 -11.22 -4.41 -13.30
N LEU A 201 -10.41 -5.15 -12.55
CA LEU A 201 -10.59 -6.59 -12.35
C LEU A 201 -11.95 -6.89 -11.71
N LEU A 202 -12.30 -6.20 -10.62
CA LEU A 202 -13.58 -6.36 -9.92
C LEU A 202 -14.77 -5.98 -10.81
N ASP A 203 -14.66 -4.89 -11.59
CA ASP A 203 -15.74 -4.48 -12.50
C ASP A 203 -15.99 -5.54 -13.57
N ILE A 204 -14.94 -6.10 -14.19
CA ILE A 204 -15.05 -7.19 -15.16
C ILE A 204 -15.71 -8.43 -14.52
N VAL A 205 -15.24 -8.87 -13.37
CA VAL A 205 -15.78 -10.06 -12.67
C VAL A 205 -17.23 -9.85 -12.28
N SER A 206 -17.60 -8.65 -11.84
CA SER A 206 -18.99 -8.31 -11.45
C SER A 206 -19.99 -8.40 -12.59
N ARG A 207 -19.53 -8.26 -13.85
CA ARG A 207 -20.36 -8.21 -15.07
C ARG A 207 -20.27 -9.46 -15.94
N THR A 208 -19.43 -10.41 -15.56
CA THR A 208 -19.18 -11.61 -16.37
C THR A 208 -19.32 -12.89 -15.53
N GLY A 209 -19.18 -14.06 -16.17
CA GLY A 209 -19.04 -15.35 -15.50
C GLY A 209 -17.59 -15.69 -15.14
N LEU A 210 -16.68 -14.71 -15.12
CA LEU A 210 -15.30 -14.92 -14.68
C LEU A 210 -15.23 -14.92 -13.16
N VAL A 211 -14.23 -15.60 -12.63
CA VAL A 211 -13.85 -15.56 -11.21
C VAL A 211 -12.47 -14.94 -11.07
N THR A 212 -12.16 -14.42 -9.89
CA THR A 212 -10.81 -13.93 -9.56
C THR A 212 -10.43 -14.33 -8.15
N ILE A 213 -9.13 -14.21 -7.83
CA ILE A 213 -8.59 -14.54 -6.50
C ILE A 213 -7.99 -13.28 -5.90
N LEU A 214 -8.62 -12.79 -4.86
CA LEU A 214 -8.19 -11.61 -4.12
C LEU A 214 -8.38 -11.85 -2.61
N SER A 215 -7.95 -10.89 -1.81
CA SER A 215 -8.30 -10.84 -0.39
C SER A 215 -9.82 -10.62 -0.24
N GLU A 216 -10.47 -11.31 0.67
CA GLU A 216 -11.89 -11.11 0.97
C GLU A 216 -12.20 -9.67 1.44
N ALA A 217 -11.21 -8.98 2.03
CA ALA A 217 -11.35 -7.59 2.49
C ALA A 217 -11.64 -6.58 1.38
N VAL A 218 -11.51 -6.97 0.11
CA VAL A 218 -11.77 -6.09 -1.05
C VAL A 218 -13.26 -5.90 -1.30
N VAL A 219 -14.11 -6.85 -0.87
CA VAL A 219 -15.55 -6.83 -1.16
C VAL A 219 -16.31 -6.12 -0.05
N SER A 220 -17.07 -5.11 -0.42
CA SER A 220 -18.05 -4.47 0.47
C SER A 220 -19.38 -5.25 0.50
N PRO A 221 -20.10 -5.29 1.63
CA PRO A 221 -21.32 -6.09 1.78
C PRO A 221 -22.43 -5.81 0.76
N ASN A 222 -22.43 -4.62 0.16
CA ASN A 222 -23.47 -4.17 -0.78
C ASN A 222 -23.11 -4.32 -2.26
N GLU A 223 -22.02 -4.98 -2.59
CA GLU A 223 -21.57 -5.13 -3.97
C GLU A 223 -22.24 -6.31 -4.69
N ARG A 224 -22.18 -6.29 -6.04
CA ARG A 224 -22.67 -7.39 -6.91
C ARG A 224 -21.78 -8.63 -6.82
N LEU A 225 -20.71 -8.54 -6.08
CA LEU A 225 -19.73 -9.60 -5.90
C LEU A 225 -19.98 -10.40 -4.62
N LYS A 226 -19.56 -11.64 -4.64
CA LYS A 226 -19.47 -12.51 -3.47
C LYS A 226 -18.04 -13.06 -3.37
N ALA A 227 -17.51 -13.07 -2.18
CA ALA A 227 -16.24 -13.68 -1.84
C ALA A 227 -16.51 -15.02 -1.13
N ILE A 228 -15.83 -16.08 -1.57
CA ILE A 228 -15.86 -17.41 -0.95
C ILE A 228 -14.43 -17.77 -0.60
N ALA A 229 -14.16 -18.05 0.68
CA ALA A 229 -12.82 -18.38 1.14
C ALA A 229 -12.28 -19.65 0.45
N LEU A 230 -11.00 -19.62 0.08
CA LEU A 230 -10.30 -20.83 -0.38
C LEU A 230 -10.08 -21.75 0.83
N ASP A 231 -10.47 -23.01 0.68
CA ASP A 231 -10.30 -24.04 1.70
C ASP A 231 -8.85 -24.54 1.71
N TYR A 232 -8.00 -23.84 2.43
CA TYR A 232 -6.59 -24.15 2.60
C TYR A 232 -6.10 -23.69 3.98
N SER A 233 -5.41 -24.57 4.71
CA SER A 233 -5.04 -24.35 6.11
C SER A 233 -4.14 -23.12 6.35
N ASP A 234 -3.27 -22.81 5.39
CA ASP A 234 -2.32 -21.69 5.50
C ASP A 234 -2.81 -20.43 4.76
N ASN A 235 -4.10 -20.35 4.47
CA ASN A 235 -4.73 -19.23 3.78
C ASN A 235 -4.94 -18.03 4.72
N ILE A 236 -3.88 -17.56 5.38
CA ILE A 236 -3.95 -16.40 6.28
C ILE A 236 -3.08 -15.27 5.73
N MET A 237 -3.68 -14.10 5.57
CA MET A 237 -3.01 -12.86 5.20
C MET A 237 -3.16 -11.85 6.33
N GLN A 238 -2.07 -11.46 6.98
CA GLN A 238 -2.10 -10.52 8.11
C GLN A 238 -2.08 -9.07 7.60
N GLY A 239 -3.16 -8.34 7.80
CA GLY A 239 -3.23 -6.90 7.55
C GLY A 239 -2.42 -6.13 8.59
N CYS A 240 -1.49 -5.30 8.13
CA CYS A 240 -0.51 -4.63 9.00
C CYS A 240 -0.37 -3.14 8.72
N VAL A 241 0.03 -2.42 9.77
CA VAL A 241 0.72 -1.13 9.66
C VAL A 241 2.22 -1.40 9.71
N HIS A 242 2.95 -0.90 8.73
CA HIS A 242 4.41 -0.96 8.66
C HIS A 242 4.99 0.41 8.91
N THR A 243 5.98 0.49 9.80
CA THR A 243 6.70 1.73 10.15
C THR A 243 8.20 1.47 10.20
N LEU A 244 9.01 2.53 10.17
CA LEU A 244 10.44 2.40 10.38
C LEU A 244 10.74 2.22 11.88
N ARG A 245 11.67 1.30 12.17
CA ARG A 245 12.23 1.11 13.51
C ARG A 245 13.06 2.32 13.90
N ASN A 246 13.07 2.61 15.20
CA ASN A 246 13.93 3.67 15.77
C ASN A 246 13.84 5.03 15.04
N SER A 247 12.72 5.30 14.39
CA SER A 247 12.44 6.57 13.71
C SER A 247 11.45 7.39 14.53
N TYR A 248 11.64 8.72 14.52
CA TYR A 248 10.62 9.61 15.09
C TYR A 248 9.30 9.38 14.35
N ARG A 249 8.24 9.17 15.11
CA ARG A 249 6.89 9.02 14.57
C ARG A 249 6.13 10.34 14.81
N LYS A 250 5.66 10.94 13.72
CA LYS A 250 4.81 12.13 13.80
C LYS A 250 3.57 11.81 14.64
N ARG A 251 3.19 12.71 15.51
CA ARG A 251 1.97 12.55 16.31
C ARG A 251 0.71 12.38 15.44
N ALA A 252 0.66 13.06 14.28
CA ALA A 252 -0.40 12.86 13.30
C ALA A 252 -0.47 11.38 12.79
N ALA A 253 0.68 10.71 12.64
CA ALA A 253 0.71 9.30 12.26
C ALA A 253 0.21 8.39 13.39
N GLU A 254 0.60 8.67 14.62
CA GLU A 254 0.13 7.93 15.81
C GLU A 254 -1.39 8.03 15.98
N GLU A 255 -1.93 9.23 15.86
CA GLU A 255 -3.37 9.47 15.98
C GLU A 255 -4.15 8.82 14.82
N PHE A 256 -3.64 8.95 13.59
CA PHE A 256 -4.26 8.27 12.44
C PHE A 256 -4.29 6.75 12.63
N ILE A 257 -3.17 6.14 13.03
CA ILE A 257 -3.06 4.69 13.26
C ILE A 257 -4.00 4.25 14.40
N LYS A 258 -4.14 5.06 15.45
CA LYS A 258 -5.07 4.80 16.54
C LYS A 258 -6.52 4.84 16.03
N MET A 259 -6.93 5.89 15.32
CA MET A 259 -8.26 5.99 14.72
C MET A 259 -8.54 4.82 13.76
N LEU A 260 -7.54 4.40 12.97
CA LEU A 260 -7.67 3.26 12.07
C LEU A 260 -7.94 1.95 12.86
N ARG A 261 -7.21 1.70 13.93
CA ARG A 261 -7.42 0.52 14.79
C ARG A 261 -8.81 0.51 15.45
N ASP A 262 -9.29 1.70 15.80
CA ASP A 262 -10.58 1.88 16.44
C ASP A 262 -11.74 1.94 15.45
N SER A 263 -11.48 1.95 14.14
CA SER A 263 -12.50 2.00 13.09
C SER A 263 -13.34 0.71 13.06
N GLU A 264 -14.61 0.87 12.69
CA GLU A 264 -15.55 -0.26 12.54
C GLU A 264 -15.03 -1.27 11.51
N ALA A 265 -14.48 -0.77 10.40
CA ALA A 265 -13.92 -1.57 9.33
C ALA A 265 -12.77 -2.51 9.77
N VAL A 266 -11.94 -2.09 10.73
CA VAL A 266 -10.88 -2.96 11.30
C VAL A 266 -11.47 -3.88 12.37
N ARG A 267 -12.36 -3.38 13.23
CA ARG A 267 -13.00 -4.17 14.30
C ARG A 267 -13.85 -5.30 13.76
N GLU A 268 -14.65 -5.07 12.74
CA GLU A 268 -15.44 -6.12 12.10
C GLU A 268 -14.56 -7.26 11.58
N ARG A 269 -13.44 -6.92 10.91
CA ARG A 269 -12.50 -7.92 10.38
C ARG A 269 -11.75 -8.66 11.50
N ALA A 270 -11.39 -7.95 12.57
CA ALA A 270 -10.78 -8.60 13.75
C ALA A 270 -11.75 -9.54 14.48
N ASN A 271 -13.06 -9.20 14.50
CA ASN A 271 -14.09 -9.99 15.19
C ASN A 271 -14.60 -11.18 14.36
N GLN A 272 -14.52 -11.15 13.04
CA GLN A 272 -14.87 -12.29 12.17
C GLN A 272 -14.05 -13.56 12.49
N TRP A 273 -12.99 -13.42 13.27
CA TRP A 273 -12.11 -14.52 13.71
C TRP A 273 -12.48 -15.15 15.06
N LEU A 274 -13.39 -14.56 15.81
CA LEU A 274 -13.83 -15.04 17.12
C LEU A 274 -15.16 -15.84 17.07
N GLY A 275 -15.72 -16.06 15.90
CA GLY A 275 -16.90 -16.90 15.61
C GLY A 275 -16.54 -18.08 14.75
#